data_acb18cbcdf6534d02271179598d65789
#
_entry.id   acb18cbcdf6534d02271179598d65789
#
_cell.length_a   1.000
_cell.length_b   1.000
_cell.length_c   1.000
_cell.angle_alpha   90.00
_cell.angle_beta   90.00
_cell.angle_gamma   90.00
#
_symmetry.space_group_name_H-M   'P 1'
#
loop_
_entity.id
_entity.type
_entity.pdbx_description
1 polymer ?
#
loop_
_entity_poly.entity_id
_entity_poly.type
_entity_poly.pdbx_seq_one_letter_code
_entity_poly.pdbx_strand_id
1 'polypeptide(L)'
;MSNTAYIGSGTTLSSKYYLRSFYRSNREAGTSSKRREFSGNQLALADGRALRQAVRRLTSSDFSDDQDANTRNSVLAYIQTYNNMLSSAGSSSDRTLERSAKQLKNITSEYSSELDKIGITVNDDGTLTSRTTLFESADLSKFKELFSADAAYMQRTSTYANGLQAAARRLSLLTTTG
;
A
#
# COMPACT_ATOMS: atom_id res chain seq x y z
N MET A 1 -9.73 -14.53 -9.03
CA MET A 1 -10.04 -14.15 -10.42
C MET A 1 -8.98 -13.21 -10.93
N SER A 2 -8.43 -13.47 -12.12
CA SER A 2 -7.42 -12.60 -12.71
C SER A 2 -8.09 -11.33 -13.21
N ASN A 3 -7.87 -10.21 -12.53
CA ASN A 3 -8.19 -8.90 -13.09
C ASN A 3 -7.26 -8.65 -14.28
N THR A 4 -7.69 -8.99 -15.46
CA THR A 4 -6.94 -8.78 -16.69
C THR A 4 -7.26 -7.39 -17.20
N ALA A 5 -6.26 -6.57 -17.30
CA ALA A 5 -6.40 -5.26 -17.90
C ALA A 5 -6.32 -5.34 -19.44
N TYR A 6 -7.12 -4.57 -20.10
CA TYR A 6 -7.09 -4.41 -21.55
C TYR A 6 -6.34 -3.16 -21.94
N ILE A 7 -5.50 -3.23 -22.98
CA ILE A 7 -4.75 -2.11 -23.50
C ILE A 7 -5.44 -1.58 -24.75
N GLY A 8 -6.09 -0.46 -24.63
CA GLY A 8 -6.81 0.25 -25.67
C GLY A 8 -7.45 1.51 -25.07
N SER A 9 -8.12 2.33 -25.80
CA SER A 9 -8.85 3.46 -25.22
C SER A 9 -9.93 2.94 -24.25
N GLY A 10 -9.76 3.16 -22.97
CA GLY A 10 -10.54 2.58 -21.88
C GLY A 10 -9.86 1.45 -21.13
N THR A 11 -8.55 1.37 -21.17
CA THR A 11 -7.72 0.29 -20.66
C THR A 11 -7.58 0.30 -19.15
N THR A 12 -7.89 -0.81 -18.52
CA THR A 12 -7.59 -1.07 -17.10
C THR A 12 -6.29 -1.85 -16.95
N LEU A 13 -5.39 -1.35 -16.12
CA LEU A 13 -4.21 -2.07 -15.71
C LEU A 13 -4.54 -2.91 -14.48
N SER A 14 -4.06 -4.16 -14.41
CA SER A 14 -4.32 -5.04 -13.27
C SER A 14 -3.60 -4.56 -12.01
N SER A 15 -4.12 -4.95 -10.84
CA SER A 15 -3.47 -4.67 -9.56
C SER A 15 -2.04 -5.22 -9.49
N LYS A 16 -1.76 -6.33 -10.17
CA LYS A 16 -0.41 -6.90 -10.28
C LYS A 16 0.57 -5.98 -11.03
N TYR A 17 0.11 -5.26 -12.04
CA TYR A 17 0.92 -4.26 -12.74
C TYR A 17 1.32 -3.14 -11.78
N TYR A 18 0.35 -2.58 -11.04
CA TYR A 18 0.62 -1.54 -10.06
C TYR A 18 1.53 -2.02 -8.94
N LEU A 19 1.32 -3.22 -8.42
CA LEU A 19 2.19 -3.80 -7.41
C LEU A 19 3.64 -3.91 -7.90
N ARG A 20 3.87 -4.42 -9.10
CA ARG A 20 5.20 -4.47 -9.73
C ARG A 20 5.81 -3.08 -9.91
N SER A 21 5.00 -2.11 -10.27
CA SER A 21 5.42 -0.70 -10.43
C SER A 21 5.87 -0.10 -9.09
N PHE A 22 5.17 -0.42 -8.00
CA PHE A 22 5.54 0.05 -6.65
C PHE A 22 6.85 -0.58 -6.17
N TYR A 23 7.08 -1.85 -6.51
CA TYR A 23 8.33 -2.58 -6.21
C TYR A 23 9.42 -2.44 -7.29
N ARG A 24 9.38 -1.42 -8.12
CA ARG A 24 10.34 -1.26 -9.24
C ARG A 24 11.81 -1.28 -8.83
N SER A 25 12.13 -0.88 -7.61
CA SER A 25 13.51 -0.91 -7.07
C SER A 25 13.94 -2.32 -6.64
N ASN A 26 12.99 -3.20 -6.32
CA ASN A 26 13.23 -4.60 -5.96
C ASN A 26 11.96 -5.42 -6.25
N ARG A 27 11.81 -5.86 -7.51
CA ARG A 27 10.60 -6.54 -7.99
C ARG A 27 10.34 -7.89 -7.31
N GLU A 28 11.39 -8.58 -6.90
CA GLU A 28 11.29 -9.89 -6.24
C GLU A 28 10.69 -9.77 -4.84
N ALA A 29 10.96 -8.69 -4.11
CA ALA A 29 10.34 -8.41 -2.82
C ALA A 29 8.82 -8.21 -2.90
N GLY A 30 8.29 -7.85 -4.07
CA GLY A 30 6.85 -7.78 -4.33
C GLY A 30 6.20 -9.14 -4.63
N THR A 31 7.00 -10.18 -4.79
CA THR A 31 6.53 -11.55 -5.11
C THR A 31 6.53 -12.40 -3.84
N SER A 32 5.35 -12.84 -3.41
CA SER A 32 5.19 -13.55 -2.13
C SER A 32 6.08 -14.78 -1.97
N SER A 33 6.30 -15.56 -3.05
CA SER A 33 7.18 -16.73 -3.04
C SER A 33 8.66 -16.38 -2.87
N LYS A 34 9.08 -15.20 -3.30
CA LYS A 34 10.48 -14.73 -3.24
C LYS A 34 10.82 -13.99 -1.95
N ARG A 35 9.82 -13.49 -1.23
CA ARG A 35 10.04 -12.71 0.01
C ARG A 35 10.85 -13.44 1.07
N ARG A 36 10.78 -14.77 1.12
CA ARG A 36 11.53 -15.60 2.06
C ARG A 36 13.05 -15.58 1.85
N GLU A 37 13.51 -15.17 0.66
CA GLU A 37 14.92 -15.09 0.29
C GLU A 37 15.60 -13.81 0.81
N PHE A 38 14.82 -12.85 1.32
CA PHE A 38 15.29 -11.55 1.80
C PHE A 38 15.38 -11.49 3.32
N SER A 39 16.37 -10.75 3.82
CA SER A 39 16.41 -10.40 5.25
C SER A 39 15.28 -9.43 5.61
N GLY A 40 14.91 -9.37 6.90
CA GLY A 40 13.90 -8.46 7.40
C GLY A 40 14.17 -7.00 7.04
N ASN A 41 15.43 -6.56 7.13
CA ASN A 41 15.82 -5.18 6.79
C ASN A 41 15.70 -4.90 5.28
N GLN A 42 16.03 -5.87 4.42
CA GLN A 42 15.85 -5.74 2.98
C GLN A 42 14.37 -5.64 2.61
N LEU A 43 13.52 -6.47 3.23
CA LEU A 43 12.07 -6.40 3.03
C LEU A 43 11.51 -5.07 3.52
N ALA A 44 11.87 -4.61 4.72
CA ALA A 44 11.39 -3.34 5.25
C ALA A 44 11.76 -2.16 4.34
N LEU A 45 12.96 -2.17 3.75
CA LEU A 45 13.37 -1.14 2.80
C LEU A 45 12.57 -1.20 1.48
N ALA A 46 12.39 -2.40 0.93
CA ALA A 46 11.62 -2.60 -0.31
C ALA A 46 10.14 -2.23 -0.11
N ASP A 47 9.54 -2.69 1.00
CA ASP A 47 8.14 -2.42 1.35
C ASP A 47 7.90 -0.93 1.65
N GLY A 48 8.80 -0.28 2.37
CA GLY A 48 8.72 1.15 2.64
C GLY A 48 8.77 2.01 1.37
N ARG A 49 9.65 1.64 0.42
CA ARG A 49 9.70 2.28 -0.90
C ARG A 49 8.42 2.03 -1.70
N ALA A 50 7.92 0.79 -1.69
CA ALA A 50 6.71 0.42 -2.41
C ALA A 50 5.47 1.12 -1.83
N LEU A 51 5.32 1.19 -0.51
CA LEU A 51 4.22 1.91 0.14
C LEU A 51 4.22 3.39 -0.22
N ARG A 52 5.39 4.02 -0.20
CA ARG A 52 5.51 5.42 -0.64
C ARG A 52 5.12 5.60 -2.11
N GLN A 53 5.48 4.68 -3.01
CA GLN A 53 5.08 4.74 -4.42
C GLN A 53 3.55 4.55 -4.57
N ALA A 54 2.96 3.63 -3.81
CA ALA A 54 1.52 3.41 -3.80
C ALA A 54 0.75 4.67 -3.36
N VAL A 55 1.17 5.29 -2.26
CA VAL A 55 0.61 6.56 -1.77
C VAL A 55 0.72 7.64 -2.83
N ARG A 56 1.89 7.82 -3.43
CA ARG A 56 2.09 8.81 -4.51
C ARG A 56 1.20 8.56 -5.72
N ARG A 57 1.02 7.30 -6.10
CA ARG A 57 0.12 6.94 -7.20
C ARG A 57 -1.31 7.34 -6.90
N LEU A 58 -1.82 7.02 -5.72
CA LEU A 58 -3.18 7.32 -5.31
C LEU A 58 -3.41 8.83 -5.19
N THR A 59 -2.53 9.55 -4.52
CA THR A 59 -2.65 11.00 -4.36
C THR A 59 -2.51 11.78 -5.67
N SER A 60 -1.96 11.19 -6.72
CA SER A 60 -1.88 11.78 -8.06
C SER A 60 -2.99 11.32 -9.01
N SER A 61 -3.94 10.47 -8.54
CA SER A 61 -5.08 10.02 -9.35
C SER A 61 -6.14 11.14 -9.44
N ASP A 62 -6.82 11.19 -10.56
CA ASP A 62 -7.91 12.16 -10.79
C ASP A 62 -9.28 11.65 -10.35
N PHE A 63 -9.42 10.34 -10.09
CA PHE A 63 -10.65 9.67 -9.68
C PHE A 63 -11.82 9.89 -10.66
N SER A 64 -11.53 10.00 -11.95
CA SER A 64 -12.54 10.12 -13.00
C SER A 64 -13.11 8.74 -13.39
N ASP A 65 -14.32 8.71 -13.92
CA ASP A 65 -15.03 7.47 -14.26
C ASP A 65 -14.30 6.62 -15.31
N ASP A 66 -13.62 7.24 -16.26
CA ASP A 66 -12.77 6.55 -17.23
C ASP A 66 -11.50 5.92 -16.60
N GLN A 67 -11.13 6.34 -15.38
CA GLN A 67 -10.03 5.78 -14.60
C GLN A 67 -10.51 4.86 -13.46
N ASP A 68 -11.81 4.56 -13.34
CA ASP A 68 -12.37 3.79 -12.23
C ASP A 68 -11.64 2.46 -12.00
N ALA A 69 -11.51 1.64 -13.02
CA ALA A 69 -10.83 0.35 -12.88
C ALA A 69 -9.32 0.49 -12.56
N ASN A 70 -8.65 1.51 -13.09
CA ASN A 70 -7.25 1.80 -12.75
C ASN A 70 -7.11 2.26 -11.30
N THR A 71 -8.03 3.08 -10.81
CA THR A 71 -8.09 3.52 -9.42
C THR A 71 -8.28 2.34 -8.49
N ARG A 72 -9.28 1.48 -8.73
CA ARG A 72 -9.53 0.28 -7.91
C ARG A 72 -8.34 -0.66 -7.90
N ASN A 73 -7.72 -0.93 -9.05
CA ASN A 73 -6.53 -1.76 -9.13
C ASN A 73 -5.32 -1.14 -8.40
N SER A 74 -5.18 0.18 -8.42
CA SER A 74 -4.16 0.88 -7.64
C SER A 74 -4.40 0.75 -6.13
N VAL A 75 -5.66 0.83 -5.69
CA VAL A 75 -6.04 0.63 -4.29
C VAL A 75 -5.79 -0.82 -3.84
N LEU A 76 -6.11 -1.82 -4.67
CA LEU A 76 -5.80 -3.22 -4.36
C LEU A 76 -4.28 -3.45 -4.20
N ALA A 77 -3.48 -2.84 -5.08
CA ALA A 77 -2.02 -2.90 -4.97
C ALA A 77 -1.50 -2.13 -3.73
N TYR A 78 -2.13 -1.02 -3.35
CA TYR A 78 -1.85 -0.31 -2.10
C TYR A 78 -2.14 -1.20 -0.88
N ILE A 79 -3.27 -1.88 -0.82
CA ILE A 79 -3.62 -2.81 0.26
C ILE A 79 -2.52 -3.86 0.43
N GLN A 80 -2.10 -4.50 -0.66
CA GLN A 80 -1.02 -5.50 -0.62
C GLN A 80 0.29 -4.90 -0.11
N THR A 81 0.65 -3.71 -0.58
CA THR A 81 1.88 -3.03 -0.18
C THR A 81 1.84 -2.60 1.28
N TYR A 82 0.70 -2.10 1.74
CA TYR A 82 0.43 -1.75 3.14
C TYR A 82 0.62 -2.98 4.05
N ASN A 83 -0.02 -4.09 3.72
CA ASN A 83 0.09 -5.34 4.48
C ASN A 83 1.53 -5.88 4.51
N ASN A 84 2.23 -5.82 3.38
CA ASN A 84 3.64 -6.19 3.29
C ASN A 84 4.51 -5.34 4.23
N MET A 85 4.28 -4.03 4.26
CA MET A 85 5.02 -3.11 5.14
C MET A 85 4.77 -3.42 6.61
N LEU A 86 3.52 -3.69 7.01
CA LEU A 86 3.22 -4.10 8.39
C LEU A 86 3.94 -5.39 8.77
N SER A 87 3.95 -6.37 7.86
CA SER A 87 4.62 -7.66 8.07
C SER A 87 6.13 -7.49 8.25
N SER A 88 6.79 -6.75 7.37
CA SER A 88 8.25 -6.56 7.46
C SER A 88 8.66 -5.68 8.65
N ALA A 89 7.87 -4.67 9.00
CA ALA A 89 8.11 -3.87 10.20
C ALA A 89 7.93 -4.68 11.49
N GLY A 90 6.92 -5.55 11.55
CA GLY A 90 6.67 -6.44 12.68
C GLY A 90 7.73 -7.53 12.86
N SER A 91 8.43 -7.87 11.78
CA SER A 91 9.55 -8.84 11.80
C SER A 91 10.91 -8.17 12.05
N SER A 92 10.95 -6.85 12.11
CA SER A 92 12.18 -6.09 12.39
C SER A 92 12.40 -5.96 13.89
N SER A 93 13.66 -5.98 14.30
CA SER A 93 14.08 -5.64 15.68
C SER A 93 14.22 -4.11 15.91
N ASP A 94 13.98 -3.30 14.90
CA ASP A 94 14.08 -1.85 14.99
C ASP A 94 12.81 -1.23 15.58
N ARG A 95 12.96 -0.65 16.76
CA ARG A 95 11.86 -0.02 17.50
C ARG A 95 11.25 1.18 16.78
N THR A 96 11.99 1.86 15.91
CA THR A 96 11.48 2.99 15.13
C THR A 96 10.53 2.51 14.04
N LEU A 97 10.89 1.43 13.34
CA LEU A 97 10.02 0.78 12.37
C LEU A 97 8.74 0.24 13.03
N GLU A 98 8.89 -0.49 14.13
CA GLU A 98 7.77 -1.03 14.89
C GLU A 98 6.81 0.07 15.34
N ARG A 99 7.33 1.15 15.93
CA ARG A 99 6.52 2.30 16.39
C ARG A 99 5.79 2.97 15.23
N SER A 100 6.47 3.20 14.12
CA SER A 100 5.89 3.83 12.93
C SER A 100 4.80 2.96 12.30
N ALA A 101 4.99 1.65 12.24
CA ALA A 101 3.98 0.70 11.79
C ALA A 101 2.76 0.70 12.71
N LYS A 102 2.97 0.75 14.03
CA LYS A 102 1.87 0.87 15.01
C LYS A 102 1.07 2.15 14.81
N GLN A 103 1.72 3.28 14.57
CA GLN A 103 1.03 4.53 14.28
C GLN A 103 0.25 4.46 12.97
N LEU A 104 0.79 3.83 11.93
CA LEU A 104 0.08 3.61 10.67
C LEU A 104 -1.18 2.75 10.87
N LYS A 105 -1.08 1.68 11.68
CA LYS A 105 -2.25 0.87 12.07
C LYS A 105 -3.31 1.69 12.81
N ASN A 106 -2.91 2.51 13.77
CA ASN A 106 -3.82 3.34 14.56
C ASN A 106 -4.60 4.30 13.65
N ILE A 107 -3.90 4.99 12.74
CA ILE A 107 -4.54 5.88 11.77
C ILE A 107 -5.52 5.11 10.90
N THR A 108 -5.13 3.97 10.37
CA THR A 108 -6.01 3.15 9.52
C THR A 108 -7.26 2.69 10.28
N SER A 109 -7.12 2.35 11.57
CA SER A 109 -8.25 1.99 12.45
C SER A 109 -9.21 3.16 12.68
N GLU A 110 -8.71 4.40 12.76
CA GLU A 110 -9.57 5.58 12.88
C GLU A 110 -10.50 5.76 11.68
N TYR A 111 -10.07 5.29 10.49
CA TYR A 111 -10.84 5.34 9.24
C TYR A 111 -11.53 4.03 8.88
N SER A 112 -11.62 3.08 9.83
CA SER A 112 -12.20 1.74 9.57
C SER A 112 -13.63 1.81 9.04
N SER A 113 -14.45 2.73 9.56
CA SER A 113 -15.84 2.91 9.11
C SER A 113 -15.93 3.43 7.68
N GLU A 114 -15.08 4.38 7.30
CA GLU A 114 -15.03 4.94 5.95
C GLU A 114 -14.48 3.93 4.95
N LEU A 115 -13.44 3.20 5.33
CA LEU A 115 -12.87 2.10 4.54
C LEU A 115 -13.88 0.99 4.31
N ASP A 116 -14.66 0.64 5.34
CA ASP A 116 -15.72 -0.38 5.26
C ASP A 116 -16.81 -0.02 4.23
N LYS A 117 -17.16 1.26 4.11
CA LYS A 117 -18.14 1.76 3.12
C LYS A 117 -17.71 1.53 1.66
N ILE A 118 -16.43 1.39 1.40
CA ILE A 118 -15.89 1.07 0.07
C ILE A 118 -15.41 -0.38 -0.04
N GLY A 119 -15.79 -1.24 0.90
CA GLY A 119 -15.47 -2.65 0.89
C GLY A 119 -14.04 -3.00 1.30
N ILE A 120 -13.38 -2.13 2.07
CA ILE A 120 -12.07 -2.41 2.69
C ILE A 120 -12.27 -2.62 4.18
N THR A 121 -11.98 -3.83 4.65
CA THR A 121 -12.04 -4.18 6.06
C THR A 121 -10.67 -4.01 6.71
N VAL A 122 -10.65 -3.33 7.86
CA VAL A 122 -9.49 -3.28 8.75
C VAL A 122 -9.60 -4.47 9.71
N ASN A 123 -8.67 -5.41 9.61
CA ASN A 123 -8.63 -6.60 10.44
C ASN A 123 -8.08 -6.30 11.85
N ASP A 124 -8.28 -7.20 12.80
CA ASP A 124 -7.83 -7.05 14.20
C ASP A 124 -6.31 -6.86 14.32
N ASP A 125 -5.54 -7.46 13.42
CA ASP A 125 -4.08 -7.28 13.34
C ASP A 125 -3.64 -5.97 12.67
N GLY A 126 -4.60 -5.17 12.21
CA GLY A 126 -4.39 -3.92 11.50
C GLY A 126 -4.13 -4.06 10.01
N THR A 127 -4.15 -5.28 9.47
CA THR A 127 -4.05 -5.50 8.01
C THR A 127 -5.36 -5.12 7.31
N LEU A 128 -5.30 -4.95 5.99
CA LEU A 128 -6.44 -4.60 5.16
C LEU A 128 -6.85 -5.76 4.27
N THR A 129 -8.16 -5.95 4.11
CA THR A 129 -8.73 -6.93 3.18
C THR A 129 -9.84 -6.26 2.36
N SER A 130 -9.89 -6.52 1.05
CA SER A 130 -10.98 -6.04 0.21
C SER A 130 -12.10 -7.08 0.11
N ARG A 131 -13.35 -6.61 0.26
CA ARG A 131 -14.57 -7.39 -0.01
C ARG A 131 -14.99 -7.16 -1.46
N THR A 132 -14.73 -8.12 -2.33
CA THR A 132 -14.79 -7.97 -3.79
C THR A 132 -16.08 -7.29 -4.28
N THR A 133 -17.26 -7.79 -3.90
CA THR A 133 -18.54 -7.25 -4.41
C THR A 133 -18.77 -5.80 -3.99
N LEU A 134 -18.54 -5.48 -2.72
CA LEU A 134 -18.74 -4.11 -2.21
C LEU A 134 -17.67 -3.17 -2.75
N PHE A 135 -16.42 -3.64 -2.84
CA PHE A 135 -15.31 -2.86 -3.38
C PHE A 135 -15.53 -2.50 -4.86
N GLU A 136 -16.04 -3.44 -5.67
CA GLU A 136 -16.33 -3.22 -7.09
C GLU A 136 -17.54 -2.32 -7.34
N SER A 137 -18.52 -2.33 -6.44
CA SER A 137 -19.76 -1.54 -6.57
C SER A 137 -19.74 -0.20 -5.85
N ALA A 138 -18.75 0.05 -5.02
CA ALA A 138 -18.67 1.31 -4.25
C ALA A 138 -18.44 2.51 -5.17
N ASP A 139 -19.07 3.63 -4.83
CA ASP A 139 -18.96 4.88 -5.56
C ASP A 139 -17.51 5.41 -5.57
N LEU A 140 -17.04 5.82 -6.74
CA LEU A 140 -15.68 6.35 -6.92
C LEU A 140 -15.43 7.63 -6.11
N SER A 141 -16.47 8.43 -5.86
CA SER A 141 -16.37 9.60 -5.00
C SER A 141 -15.89 9.27 -3.59
N LYS A 142 -16.30 8.13 -3.04
CA LYS A 142 -15.86 7.66 -1.72
C LYS A 142 -14.40 7.24 -1.72
N PHE A 143 -13.89 6.67 -2.82
CA PHE A 143 -12.45 6.44 -2.98
C PHE A 143 -11.67 7.75 -3.00
N LYS A 144 -12.19 8.76 -3.69
CA LYS A 144 -11.58 10.09 -3.72
C LYS A 144 -11.51 10.72 -2.32
N GLU A 145 -12.58 10.62 -1.53
CA GLU A 145 -12.62 11.13 -0.15
C GLU A 145 -11.53 10.53 0.75
N LEU A 146 -11.11 9.29 0.49
CA LEU A 146 -10.09 8.58 1.27
C LEU A 146 -8.69 8.69 0.68
N PHE A 147 -8.55 8.63 -0.65
CA PHE A 147 -7.27 8.40 -1.32
C PHE A 147 -6.73 9.58 -2.13
N SER A 148 -7.47 10.68 -2.25
CA SER A 148 -6.96 11.87 -2.93
C SER A 148 -5.86 12.57 -2.11
N ALA A 149 -5.15 13.50 -2.74
CA ALA A 149 -4.10 14.28 -2.10
C ALA A 149 -4.61 15.12 -0.90
N ASP A 150 -5.87 15.56 -0.98
CA ASP A 150 -6.50 16.39 0.07
C ASP A 150 -7.15 15.55 1.18
N ALA A 151 -7.25 14.23 0.99
CA ALA A 151 -7.85 13.32 1.97
C ALA A 151 -6.99 13.22 3.23
N ALA A 152 -7.60 13.47 4.40
CA ALA A 152 -6.89 13.42 5.68
C ALA A 152 -6.26 12.07 5.97
N TYR A 153 -6.94 10.97 5.61
CA TYR A 153 -6.38 9.61 5.72
C TYR A 153 -5.08 9.48 4.94
N MET A 154 -5.06 9.93 3.69
CA MET A 154 -3.90 9.77 2.81
C MET A 154 -2.75 10.72 3.20
N GLN A 155 -3.05 11.94 3.67
CA GLN A 155 -2.04 12.85 4.18
C GLN A 155 -1.31 12.27 5.40
N ARG A 156 -2.05 11.72 6.36
CA ARG A 156 -1.49 11.07 7.54
C ARG A 156 -0.72 9.79 7.16
N THR A 157 -1.28 8.97 6.29
CA THR A 157 -0.61 7.76 5.76
C THR A 157 0.70 8.11 5.05
N SER A 158 0.71 9.16 4.24
CA SER A 158 1.92 9.65 3.56
C SER A 158 3.03 10.02 4.53
N THR A 159 2.70 10.70 5.62
CA THR A 159 3.67 11.07 6.65
C THR A 159 4.35 9.82 7.24
N TYR A 160 3.58 8.79 7.59
CA TYR A 160 4.14 7.57 8.18
C TYR A 160 4.82 6.67 7.14
N ALA A 161 4.33 6.62 5.90
CA ALA A 161 5.01 5.91 4.80
C ALA A 161 6.41 6.50 4.53
N ASN A 162 6.54 7.81 4.57
CA ASN A 162 7.84 8.48 4.45
C ASN A 162 8.75 8.17 5.66
N GLY A 163 8.21 8.18 6.87
CA GLY A 163 8.94 7.83 8.09
C GLY A 163 9.42 6.39 8.09
N LEU A 164 8.58 5.44 7.70
CA LEU A 164 8.90 4.02 7.57
C LEU A 164 10.03 3.79 6.56
N GLN A 165 9.94 4.43 5.39
CA GLN A 165 11.01 4.34 4.39
C GLN A 165 12.33 4.93 4.89
N ALA A 166 12.29 6.07 5.58
CA ALA A 166 13.50 6.71 6.13
C ALA A 166 14.16 5.85 7.22
N ALA A 167 13.36 5.24 8.11
CA ALA A 167 13.84 4.32 9.12
C ALA A 167 14.48 3.06 8.50
N ALA A 168 13.80 2.43 7.56
CA ALA A 168 14.30 1.25 6.86
C ALA A 168 15.58 1.52 6.07
N ARG A 169 15.70 2.71 5.46
CA ARG A 169 16.93 3.12 4.77
C ARG A 169 18.13 3.24 5.72
N ARG A 170 17.92 3.80 6.91
CA ARG A 170 18.99 3.88 7.95
C ARG A 170 19.48 2.49 8.36
N LEU A 171 18.54 1.55 8.59
CA LEU A 171 18.89 0.17 8.92
C LEU A 171 19.70 -0.51 7.82
N SER A 172 19.31 -0.33 6.56
CA SER A 172 20.02 -0.88 5.40
C SER A 172 21.47 -0.40 5.32
N LEU A 173 21.75 0.87 5.67
CA LEU A 173 23.10 1.42 5.68
C LEU A 173 23.95 0.85 6.81
N LEU A 174 23.37 0.61 7.97
CA LEU A 174 24.09 0.04 9.14
C LEU A 174 24.52 -1.42 8.90
N THR A 175 23.74 -2.19 8.16
CA THR A 175 24.03 -3.60 7.84
C THR A 175 25.06 -3.77 6.71
N THR A 176 25.38 -2.73 5.96
CA THR A 176 26.34 -2.78 4.84
C THR A 176 27.77 -2.40 5.29
N THR A 177 27.92 -1.84 6.48
CA THR A 177 29.21 -1.37 7.04
C THR A 177 29.79 -2.31 8.10
N GLY A 178 29.22 -3.45 8.33
CA GLY A 178 29.70 -4.56 9.16
C GLY A 178 29.99 -5.78 8.32
#